data_697f9544ddebb0834996e16688b2b538
#
_entry.id   697f9544ddebb0834996e16688b2b538
#
_cell.length_a   1.000
_cell.length_b   1.000
_cell.length_c   1.000
_cell.angle_alpha   90.00
_cell.angle_beta   90.00
_cell.angle_gamma   90.00
#
_symmetry.space_group_name_H-M   'P 1'
#
loop_
_entity.id
_entity.type
_entity.pdbx_description
1 polymer ?
#
loop_
_entity_poly.entity_id
_entity_poly.type
_entity_poly.pdbx_seq_one_letter_code
_entity_poly.pdbx_strand_id
1 'polypeptide(L)'
;IDTGRLKGTVEALGIRSVKLRHHNGPLHTIPYGQLGAVTNLSRDFATIKFNLRLEPGTDIELVRKAAKQIGLSMQEDPEIAAEVMLPLKMQGIADVADTAVVFRFKFTARPVKPSWVQREYLKQMYRVFAEKGISFASGALLLKTRPMPAAEDAAAPRILAETKPNPAATPPASRVA
;
A
#
# COMPACT_ATOMS: atom_id res chain seq x y z
N ILE A 1 11.72 21.79 9.27
CA ILE A 1 11.13 21.33 10.54
C ILE A 1 9.65 21.02 10.38
N ASP A 2 9.14 20.22 11.30
CA ASP A 2 7.72 19.88 11.39
C ASP A 2 7.25 20.21 12.83
N THR A 3 6.18 20.98 12.95
CA THR A 3 5.58 21.40 14.23
C THR A 3 4.26 20.65 14.51
N GLY A 4 3.97 19.58 13.77
CA GLY A 4 2.71 18.84 13.83
C GLY A 4 1.55 19.52 13.06
N ARG A 5 1.50 20.85 13.06
CA ARG A 5 0.50 21.63 12.30
C ARG A 5 1.05 22.20 10.99
N LEU A 6 2.30 22.62 11.00
CA LEU A 6 2.97 23.27 9.88
C LEU A 6 4.32 22.62 9.65
N LYS A 7 4.63 22.40 8.38
CA LYS A 7 5.89 21.84 7.92
C LYS A 7 6.54 22.79 6.93
N GLY A 8 7.83 23.03 7.09
CA GLY A 8 8.53 23.93 6.20
C GLY A 8 10.02 24.05 6.52
N THR A 9 10.69 24.85 5.70
CA THR A 9 12.08 25.22 5.90
C THR A 9 12.15 26.48 6.77
N VAL A 10 13.01 26.45 7.79
CA VAL A 10 13.27 27.63 8.62
C VAL A 10 13.98 28.68 7.75
N GLU A 11 13.34 29.81 7.53
CA GLU A 11 13.90 30.93 6.76
C GLU A 11 14.57 31.94 7.67
N ALA A 12 13.96 32.19 8.84
CA ALA A 12 14.52 33.09 9.83
C ALA A 12 14.08 32.73 11.24
N LEU A 13 14.96 32.97 12.20
CA LEU A 13 14.71 32.89 13.62
C LEU A 13 14.72 34.31 14.18
N GLY A 14 13.57 34.79 14.66
CA GLY A 14 13.46 36.05 15.36
C GLY A 14 13.54 35.85 16.89
N ILE A 15 13.46 36.94 17.65
CA ILE A 15 13.49 36.89 19.13
C ILE A 15 12.24 36.22 19.72
N ARG A 16 11.08 36.38 19.06
CA ARG A 16 9.76 35.89 19.57
C ARG A 16 9.05 34.95 18.62
N SER A 17 9.57 34.73 17.43
CA SER A 17 8.92 33.94 16.39
C SER A 17 9.91 33.29 15.43
N VAL A 18 9.49 32.19 14.83
CA VAL A 18 10.18 31.56 13.71
C VAL A 18 9.40 31.79 12.42
N LYS A 19 10.11 32.00 11.33
CA LYS A 19 9.55 32.06 9.96
C LYS A 19 9.79 30.75 9.25
N LEU A 20 8.70 30.07 8.85
CA LEU A 20 8.74 28.82 8.10
C LEU A 20 8.23 29.02 6.69
N ARG A 21 9.04 28.70 5.71
CA ARG A 21 8.65 28.65 4.30
C ARG A 21 8.09 27.26 3.97
N HIS A 22 6.82 27.22 3.64
CA HIS A 22 6.22 26.00 3.10
C HIS A 22 6.73 25.76 1.67
N HIS A 23 6.85 24.47 1.26
CA HIS A 23 7.36 24.11 -0.07
C HIS A 23 6.52 24.69 -1.24
N ASN A 24 5.24 24.99 -1.03
CA ASN A 24 4.36 25.65 -2.01
C ASN A 24 4.46 27.18 -2.00
N GLY A 25 5.37 27.76 -1.21
CA GLY A 25 5.65 29.20 -1.21
C GLY A 25 5.17 30.02 -0.01
N PRO A 26 4.04 29.71 0.68
CA PRO A 26 3.61 30.50 1.83
C PRO A 26 4.66 30.60 2.94
N LEU A 27 4.77 31.78 3.54
CA LEU A 27 5.62 32.05 4.69
C LEU A 27 4.77 32.16 5.94
N HIS A 28 5.00 31.27 6.89
CA HIS A 28 4.31 31.25 8.17
C HIS A 28 5.20 31.87 9.24
N THR A 29 4.68 32.88 9.94
CA THR A 29 5.33 33.45 11.12
C THR A 29 4.66 32.87 12.37
N ILE A 30 5.39 32.08 13.13
CA ILE A 30 4.85 31.34 14.28
C ILE A 30 5.52 31.86 15.56
N PRO A 31 4.77 32.46 16.50
CA PRO A 31 5.27 32.81 17.81
C PRO A 31 5.77 31.59 18.57
N TYR A 32 6.87 31.69 19.31
CA TYR A 32 7.41 30.55 20.05
C TYR A 32 6.42 29.96 21.09
N GLY A 33 5.55 30.75 21.67
CA GLY A 33 4.51 30.28 22.58
C GLY A 33 3.43 29.40 21.91
N GLN A 34 3.34 29.39 20.57
CA GLN A 34 2.45 28.54 19.79
C GLN A 34 3.19 27.34 19.17
N LEU A 35 4.52 27.28 19.31
CA LEU A 35 5.29 26.12 18.90
C LEU A 35 5.14 25.03 19.96
N GLY A 36 4.53 23.93 19.59
CA GLY A 36 4.55 22.69 20.37
C GLY A 36 5.89 21.97 20.21
N ALA A 37 5.84 20.63 20.16
CA ALA A 37 7.01 19.84 19.86
C ALA A 37 7.50 20.13 18.42
N VAL A 38 8.81 20.33 18.25
CA VAL A 38 9.45 20.60 16.96
C VAL A 38 10.28 19.40 16.55
N THR A 39 9.95 18.80 15.43
CA THR A 39 10.75 17.73 14.82
C THR A 39 11.66 18.30 13.74
N ASN A 40 12.97 18.13 13.92
CA ASN A 40 13.94 18.50 12.88
C ASN A 40 14.13 17.32 11.92
N LEU A 41 13.67 17.50 10.68
CA LEU A 41 13.74 16.49 9.62
C LEU A 41 15.03 16.56 8.78
N SER A 42 15.86 17.60 9.02
CA SER A 42 17.05 17.88 8.22
C SER A 42 18.36 17.66 8.99
N ARG A 43 18.29 16.97 10.14
CA ARG A 43 19.47 16.69 10.97
C ARG A 43 19.94 15.26 10.75
N ASP A 44 21.25 15.11 10.61
CA ASP A 44 22.02 13.87 10.55
C ASP A 44 21.64 12.97 9.36
N PHE A 45 20.49 12.34 9.35
CA PHE A 45 20.04 11.42 8.29
C PHE A 45 18.51 11.38 8.17
N ALA A 46 18.02 10.96 7.02
CA ALA A 46 16.62 10.66 6.77
C ALA A 46 16.46 9.20 6.35
N THR A 47 15.70 8.41 7.13
CA THR A 47 15.32 7.06 6.74
C THR A 47 13.98 7.10 6.03
N ILE A 48 14.01 6.79 4.74
CA ILE A 48 12.82 6.75 3.89
C ILE A 48 12.32 5.32 3.81
N LYS A 49 11.04 5.15 4.12
CA LYS A 49 10.30 3.89 3.94
C LYS A 49 9.21 4.11 2.92
N PHE A 50 9.09 3.19 1.98
CA PHE A 50 8.03 3.23 0.98
C PHE A 50 7.55 1.82 0.65
N ASN A 51 6.34 1.73 0.14
CA ASN A 51 5.69 0.48 -0.18
C ASN A 51 5.48 0.37 -1.70
N LEU A 52 5.63 -0.84 -2.24
CA LEU A 52 5.24 -1.19 -3.60
C LEU A 52 4.23 -2.32 -3.55
N ARG A 53 3.23 -2.22 -4.40
CA ARG A 53 2.19 -3.23 -4.56
C ARG A 53 2.54 -4.10 -5.76
N LEU A 54 2.80 -5.37 -5.53
CA LEU A 54 3.11 -6.36 -6.55
C LEU A 54 1.98 -7.38 -6.68
N GLU A 55 1.94 -8.10 -7.80
CA GLU A 55 0.93 -9.14 -8.02
C GLU A 55 1.03 -10.26 -6.98
N PRO A 56 -0.14 -10.85 -6.56
CA PRO A 56 -0.15 -12.04 -5.74
C PRO A 56 0.59 -13.19 -6.42
N GLY A 57 1.43 -13.92 -5.67
CA GLY A 57 2.24 -15.00 -6.19
C GLY A 57 3.64 -14.58 -6.64
N THR A 58 4.00 -13.30 -6.53
CA THR A 58 5.36 -12.83 -6.80
C THR A 58 6.38 -13.49 -5.86
N ASP A 59 7.48 -14.03 -6.40
CA ASP A 59 8.56 -14.63 -5.61
C ASP A 59 9.26 -13.57 -4.75
N ILE A 60 9.18 -13.74 -3.45
CA ILE A 60 9.73 -12.83 -2.43
C ILE A 60 11.25 -12.74 -2.53
N GLU A 61 11.92 -13.89 -2.80
CA GLU A 61 13.38 -13.92 -2.88
C GLU A 61 13.89 -13.26 -4.17
N LEU A 62 13.13 -13.38 -5.25
CA LEU A 62 13.43 -12.66 -6.49
C LEU A 62 13.35 -11.14 -6.27
N VAL A 63 12.29 -10.66 -5.60
CA VAL A 63 12.13 -9.24 -5.25
C VAL A 63 13.26 -8.77 -4.35
N ARG A 64 13.65 -9.58 -3.35
CA ARG A 64 14.74 -9.25 -2.44
C ARG A 64 16.09 -9.13 -3.17
N LYS A 65 16.39 -10.09 -4.05
CA LYS A 65 17.61 -10.08 -4.87
C LYS A 65 17.65 -8.88 -5.81
N ALA A 66 16.52 -8.59 -6.48
CA ALA A 66 16.38 -7.44 -7.36
C ALA A 66 16.61 -6.12 -6.60
N ALA A 67 15.96 -5.94 -5.46
CA ALA A 67 16.14 -4.76 -4.62
C ALA A 67 17.58 -4.57 -4.14
N LYS A 68 18.25 -5.65 -3.75
CA LYS A 68 19.66 -5.61 -3.35
C LYS A 68 20.57 -5.22 -4.52
N GLN A 69 20.32 -5.78 -5.70
CA GLN A 69 21.08 -5.46 -6.92
C GLN A 69 20.92 -3.98 -7.28
N ILE A 70 19.69 -3.47 -7.26
CA ILE A 70 19.40 -2.05 -7.50
C ILE A 70 20.12 -1.17 -6.47
N GLY A 71 20.08 -1.57 -5.18
CA GLY A 71 20.75 -0.83 -4.13
C GLY A 71 22.27 -0.73 -4.32
N LEU A 72 22.88 -1.74 -4.90
CA LEU A 72 24.31 -1.75 -5.20
C LEU A 72 24.63 -0.97 -6.48
N SER A 73 23.89 -1.21 -7.56
CA SER A 73 24.14 -0.52 -8.84
C SER A 73 23.99 1.00 -8.74
N MET A 74 23.05 1.46 -7.91
CA MET A 74 22.88 2.90 -7.70
C MET A 74 23.97 3.55 -6.83
N GLN A 75 24.78 2.76 -6.12
CA GLN A 75 25.97 3.27 -5.43
C GLN A 75 27.15 3.50 -6.38
N GLU A 76 27.09 2.98 -7.61
CA GLU A 76 28.08 3.23 -8.64
C GLU A 76 27.93 4.63 -9.24
N ASP A 77 26.75 5.23 -9.14
CA ASP A 77 26.49 6.61 -9.53
C ASP A 77 27.04 7.57 -8.44
N PRO A 78 28.01 8.42 -8.76
CA PRO A 78 28.65 9.29 -7.77
C PRO A 78 27.68 10.32 -7.15
N GLU A 79 26.67 10.77 -7.89
CA GLU A 79 25.68 11.72 -7.37
C GLU A 79 24.78 11.05 -6.32
N ILE A 80 24.36 9.82 -6.57
CA ILE A 80 23.51 9.06 -5.67
C ILE A 80 24.31 8.54 -4.48
N ALA A 81 25.52 8.03 -4.72
CA ALA A 81 26.41 7.56 -3.67
C ALA A 81 26.73 8.63 -2.63
N ALA A 82 26.90 9.89 -3.07
CA ALA A 82 27.14 11.00 -2.15
C ALA A 82 25.96 11.28 -1.20
N GLU A 83 24.73 10.95 -1.61
CA GLU A 83 23.52 11.21 -0.83
C GLU A 83 23.04 9.98 -0.02
N VAL A 84 23.40 8.76 -0.44
CA VAL A 84 22.95 7.52 0.20
C VAL A 84 23.92 7.08 1.28
N MET A 85 23.45 7.01 2.53
CA MET A 85 24.21 6.49 3.68
C MET A 85 24.06 4.97 3.82
N LEU A 86 22.84 4.47 3.67
CA LEU A 86 22.57 3.02 3.66
C LEU A 86 21.73 2.68 2.42
N PRO A 87 22.19 1.67 1.64
CA PRO A 87 21.54 1.30 0.38
C PRO A 87 20.12 0.79 0.57
N LEU A 88 19.40 0.70 -0.53
CA LEU A 88 18.06 0.15 -0.58
C LEU A 88 18.04 -1.30 -0.07
N LYS A 89 17.13 -1.56 0.86
CA LYS A 89 16.84 -2.91 1.39
C LYS A 89 15.36 -3.16 1.42
N MET A 90 14.96 -4.37 1.04
CA MET A 90 13.62 -4.87 1.30
C MET A 90 13.49 -5.22 2.79
N GLN A 91 12.47 -4.70 3.47
CA GLN A 91 12.19 -5.05 4.87
C GLN A 91 11.36 -6.33 4.99
N GLY A 92 10.51 -6.59 4.00
CA GLY A 92 9.58 -7.72 3.97
C GLY A 92 8.23 -7.33 3.40
N ILE A 93 7.24 -8.20 3.61
CA ILE A 93 5.86 -7.94 3.28
C ILE A 93 5.29 -7.03 4.38
N ALA A 94 4.67 -5.95 3.96
CA ALA A 94 4.01 -4.99 4.86
C ALA A 94 2.54 -5.31 5.04
N ASP A 95 1.91 -5.86 4.00
CA ASP A 95 0.48 -6.16 3.97
C ASP A 95 0.18 -7.13 2.82
N VAL A 96 -0.89 -7.92 2.95
CA VAL A 96 -1.40 -8.82 1.92
C VAL A 96 -2.86 -8.46 1.69
N ALA A 97 -3.14 -7.84 0.55
CA ALA A 97 -4.48 -7.51 0.11
C ALA A 97 -4.97 -8.53 -0.94
N ASP A 98 -6.27 -8.59 -1.18
CA ASP A 98 -6.88 -9.54 -2.13
C ASP A 98 -6.30 -9.47 -3.55
N THR A 99 -5.89 -8.28 -3.97
CA THR A 99 -5.39 -8.01 -5.33
C THR A 99 -3.90 -7.69 -5.39
N ALA A 100 -3.21 -7.61 -4.25
CA ALA A 100 -1.82 -7.19 -4.20
C ALA A 100 -1.10 -7.66 -2.94
N VAL A 101 0.18 -7.95 -3.07
CA VAL A 101 1.10 -8.10 -1.93
C VAL A 101 1.91 -6.81 -1.82
N VAL A 102 1.91 -6.21 -0.63
CA VAL A 102 2.58 -4.94 -0.37
C VAL A 102 3.96 -5.19 0.22
N PHE A 103 4.99 -4.88 -0.53
CA PHE A 103 6.37 -4.99 -0.10
C PHE A 103 6.88 -3.66 0.44
N ARG A 104 7.55 -3.69 1.58
CA ARG A 104 8.16 -2.52 2.20
C ARG A 104 9.65 -2.47 1.94
N PHE A 105 10.09 -1.31 1.46
CA PHE A 105 11.49 -1.00 1.21
C PHE A 105 11.94 0.15 2.11
N LYS A 106 13.22 0.19 2.43
CA LYS A 106 13.83 1.31 3.14
C LYS A 106 15.23 1.60 2.61
N PHE A 107 15.62 2.84 2.68
CA PHE A 107 16.99 3.30 2.54
C PHE A 107 17.24 4.46 3.49
N THR A 108 18.49 4.81 3.73
CA THR A 108 18.85 5.97 4.54
C THR A 108 19.72 6.89 3.71
N ALA A 109 19.33 8.15 3.64
CA ALA A 109 20.02 9.16 2.86
C ALA A 109 20.34 10.39 3.71
N ARG A 110 21.21 11.25 3.21
CA ARG A 110 21.43 12.58 3.76
C ARG A 110 20.14 13.40 3.64
N PRO A 111 19.86 14.31 4.57
CA PRO A 111 18.56 14.99 4.63
C PRO A 111 18.39 16.09 3.56
N VAL A 112 19.35 16.26 2.67
CA VAL A 112 19.34 17.34 1.65
C VAL A 112 18.35 17.02 0.52
N LYS A 113 18.45 15.82 -0.07
CA LYS A 113 17.63 15.42 -1.24
C LYS A 113 17.00 14.02 -1.12
N PRO A 114 16.42 13.63 0.01
CA PRO A 114 15.95 12.26 0.20
C PRO A 114 14.82 11.88 -0.76
N SER A 115 13.96 12.82 -1.13
CA SER A 115 12.85 12.58 -2.08
C SER A 115 13.34 12.39 -3.51
N TRP A 116 14.46 13.03 -3.89
CA TRP A 116 15.07 12.82 -5.20
C TRP A 116 15.66 11.40 -5.29
N VAL A 117 16.42 10.98 -4.29
CA VAL A 117 16.95 9.61 -4.20
C VAL A 117 15.84 8.57 -4.26
N GLN A 118 14.72 8.82 -3.56
CA GLN A 118 13.56 7.92 -3.62
C GLN A 118 13.00 7.77 -5.03
N ARG A 119 12.90 8.87 -5.78
CA ARG A 119 12.39 8.83 -7.18
C ARG A 119 13.33 8.04 -8.09
N GLU A 120 14.65 8.19 -7.92
CA GLU A 120 15.62 7.41 -8.70
C GLU A 120 15.55 5.92 -8.36
N TYR A 121 15.40 5.55 -7.07
CA TYR A 121 15.15 4.15 -6.71
C TYR A 121 13.86 3.61 -7.34
N LEU A 122 12.77 4.36 -7.28
CA LEU A 122 11.49 3.93 -7.88
C LEU A 122 11.60 3.75 -9.40
N LYS A 123 12.31 4.64 -10.08
CA LYS A 123 12.56 4.58 -11.52
C LYS A 123 13.38 3.33 -11.91
N GLN A 124 14.43 3.04 -11.15
CA GLN A 124 15.22 1.83 -11.36
C GLN A 124 14.44 0.56 -11.03
N MET A 125 13.67 0.55 -9.95
CA MET A 125 12.82 -0.57 -9.59
C MET A 125 11.78 -0.85 -10.69
N TYR A 126 11.17 0.19 -11.26
CA TYR A 126 10.21 0.04 -12.35
C TYR A 126 10.83 -0.66 -13.56
N ARG A 127 12.06 -0.30 -13.94
CA ARG A 127 12.77 -0.91 -15.07
C ARG A 127 13.19 -2.35 -14.78
N VAL A 128 13.93 -2.54 -13.69
CA VAL A 128 14.51 -3.86 -13.34
C VAL A 128 13.44 -4.89 -13.00
N PHE A 129 12.33 -4.47 -12.40
CA PHE A 129 11.23 -5.38 -12.10
C PHE A 129 10.55 -5.86 -13.39
N ALA A 130 10.33 -4.97 -14.36
CA ALA A 130 9.80 -5.34 -15.67
C ALA A 130 10.74 -6.33 -16.39
N GLU A 131 12.06 -6.10 -16.38
CA GLU A 131 13.06 -7.00 -16.98
C GLU A 131 13.08 -8.39 -16.33
N LYS A 132 12.81 -8.46 -15.02
CA LYS A 132 12.80 -9.72 -14.25
C LYS A 132 11.44 -10.39 -14.19
N GLY A 133 10.44 -9.87 -14.89
CA GLY A 133 9.07 -10.42 -14.91
C GLY A 133 8.33 -10.24 -13.59
N ILE A 134 8.74 -9.26 -12.76
CA ILE A 134 8.03 -8.89 -11.54
C ILE A 134 6.95 -7.88 -11.91
N SER A 135 5.68 -8.28 -11.82
CA SER A 135 4.54 -7.45 -12.18
C SER A 135 4.07 -6.59 -10.99
N PHE A 136 3.80 -5.33 -11.27
CA PHE A 136 3.10 -4.47 -10.31
C PHE A 136 1.61 -4.83 -10.26
N ALA A 137 1.01 -4.74 -9.09
CA ALA A 137 -0.41 -5.01 -8.94
C ALA A 137 -1.21 -4.07 -9.84
N SER A 138 -1.93 -4.64 -10.78
CA SER A 138 -2.93 -3.94 -11.59
C SER A 138 -4.26 -3.95 -10.84
N GLY A 139 -5.08 -2.90 -10.98
CA GLY A 139 -6.44 -2.87 -10.45
C GLY A 139 -7.41 -3.79 -11.22
N ALA A 140 -6.91 -4.69 -12.08
CA ALA A 140 -7.71 -5.63 -12.84
C ALA A 140 -8.23 -6.75 -11.93
N LEU A 141 -9.54 -6.90 -11.86
CA LEU A 141 -10.21 -8.04 -11.25
C LEU A 141 -10.08 -9.24 -12.19
N LEU A 142 -9.22 -10.18 -11.84
CA LEU A 142 -9.19 -11.50 -12.47
C LEU A 142 -10.38 -12.31 -11.94
N LEU A 143 -11.49 -12.31 -12.68
CA LEU A 143 -12.61 -13.21 -12.44
C LEU A 143 -12.15 -14.63 -12.79
N LYS A 144 -11.69 -15.40 -11.81
CA LYS A 144 -11.53 -16.85 -11.95
C LYS A 144 -12.91 -17.47 -11.94
N THR A 145 -13.51 -17.65 -13.12
CA THR A 145 -14.73 -18.46 -13.25
C THR A 145 -14.33 -19.91 -12.94
N ARG A 146 -14.74 -20.39 -11.79
CA ARG A 146 -14.64 -21.82 -11.52
C ARG A 146 -15.61 -22.51 -12.50
N PRO A 147 -15.17 -23.41 -13.37
CA PRO A 147 -16.12 -24.16 -14.18
C PRO A 147 -17.07 -24.88 -13.22
N MET A 148 -18.36 -24.58 -13.33
CA MET A 148 -19.37 -25.38 -12.66
C MET A 148 -19.18 -26.82 -13.09
N PRO A 149 -19.13 -27.81 -12.17
CA PRO A 149 -19.15 -29.19 -12.60
C PRO A 149 -20.39 -29.37 -13.48
N ALA A 150 -20.19 -29.96 -14.66
CA ALA A 150 -21.27 -30.27 -15.57
C ALA A 150 -22.35 -31.00 -14.75
N ALA A 151 -23.59 -30.56 -14.90
CA ALA A 151 -24.75 -31.18 -14.29
C ALA A 151 -25.03 -32.52 -14.93
N GLU A 152 -24.17 -33.50 -14.73
CA GLU A 152 -24.43 -34.92 -14.88
C GLU A 152 -24.74 -35.46 -13.49
N ASP A 153 -26.00 -35.88 -13.34
CA ASP A 153 -26.67 -36.37 -12.11
C ASP A 153 -27.50 -35.37 -11.28
N ALA A 154 -28.23 -34.49 -11.95
CA ALA A 154 -29.51 -34.10 -11.38
C ALA A 154 -30.54 -35.19 -11.73
N ALA A 155 -30.54 -36.28 -10.93
CA ALA A 155 -31.67 -37.21 -10.93
C ALA A 155 -32.93 -36.38 -10.70
N ALA A 156 -33.85 -36.47 -11.70
CA ALA A 156 -35.14 -35.80 -11.64
C ALA A 156 -35.83 -36.15 -10.28
N PRO A 157 -36.42 -35.18 -9.60
CA PRO A 157 -37.20 -35.50 -8.42
C PRO A 157 -38.37 -36.43 -8.84
N ARG A 158 -38.35 -37.65 -8.34
CA ARG A 158 -39.52 -38.53 -8.42
C ARG A 158 -40.63 -37.83 -7.71
N ILE A 159 -41.59 -37.31 -8.44
CA ILE A 159 -42.88 -36.87 -7.94
C ILE A 159 -43.58 -38.13 -7.48
N LEU A 160 -43.57 -38.39 -6.18
CA LEU A 160 -44.46 -39.37 -5.54
C LEU A 160 -45.87 -38.80 -5.57
N ALA A 161 -46.60 -39.14 -6.66
CA ALA A 161 -48.03 -39.04 -6.73
C ALA A 161 -48.62 -40.21 -5.92
N GLU A 162 -48.93 -40.03 -4.67
CA GLU A 162 -49.93 -40.81 -3.93
C GLU A 162 -50.41 -39.97 -2.76
N THR A 163 -51.33 -39.07 -3.03
CA THR A 163 -52.20 -38.52 -1.99
C THR A 163 -53.42 -39.39 -1.90
N LYS A 164 -53.44 -40.31 -0.92
CA LYS A 164 -54.65 -40.98 -0.48
C LYS A 164 -55.67 -39.94 0.02
N PRO A 165 -56.94 -39.97 -0.40
CA PRO A 165 -57.95 -39.12 0.13
C PRO A 165 -58.29 -39.47 1.58
N ASN A 166 -58.28 -38.49 2.45
CA ASN A 166 -58.68 -38.62 3.84
C ASN A 166 -60.21 -38.52 3.96
N PRO A 167 -60.95 -39.60 4.37
CA PRO A 167 -62.39 -39.53 4.50
C PRO A 167 -62.83 -39.19 5.93
N ALA A 168 -62.68 -37.96 6.37
CA ALA A 168 -63.34 -37.51 7.58
C ALA A 168 -63.18 -35.96 7.77
N ALA A 169 -64.05 -35.20 7.20
CA ALA A 169 -64.38 -33.88 7.71
C ALA A 169 -65.86 -33.57 7.41
N THR A 170 -66.69 -33.96 8.31
CA THR A 170 -68.11 -33.55 8.38
C THR A 170 -68.17 -32.08 8.79
N PRO A 171 -68.94 -31.24 8.11
CA PRO A 171 -69.09 -29.85 8.50
C PRO A 171 -70.06 -29.74 9.70
N PRO A 172 -69.84 -28.86 10.68
CA PRO A 172 -70.77 -28.60 11.75
C PRO A 172 -71.94 -27.74 11.22
N ALA A 173 -73.13 -28.22 11.60
CA ALA A 173 -74.42 -27.61 11.31
C ALA A 173 -74.54 -26.17 11.83
N SER A 174 -75.09 -25.32 10.98
CA SER A 174 -75.62 -24.01 11.31
C SER A 174 -76.69 -24.09 12.42
N ARG A 175 -76.55 -23.30 13.49
CA ARG A 175 -77.67 -22.91 14.35
C ARG A 175 -77.97 -21.45 14.16
N VAL A 176 -79.15 -21.21 13.61
CA VAL A 176 -79.91 -19.99 13.66
C VAL A 176 -80.58 -19.88 15.02
N ALA A 177 -80.44 -18.76 15.67
CA ALA A 177 -81.42 -17.97 16.44
C ALA A 177 -80.71 -16.70 16.96
#